data_5c863bd57385b11906c8ca22935f7cda
#
_entry.id   5c863bd57385b11906c8ca22935f7cda
#
_cell.length_a   1.000
_cell.length_b   1.000
_cell.length_c   1.000
_cell.angle_alpha   90.00
_cell.angle_beta   90.00
_cell.angle_gamma   90.00
#
_symmetry.space_group_name_H-M   'P 1'
#
loop_
_entity.id
_entity.type
_entity.pdbx_description
1 polymer ?
#
loop_
_entity_poly.entity_id
_entity_poly.type
_entity_poly.pdbx_seq_one_letter_code
_entity_poly.pdbx_strand_id
1 'polypeptide(L)'
;SRRGAGLPEGTVTLGDVLSVLPFSNTLATVEISGADVIEALENGVSDIENGAGRFPQVAGLQYSYSKSAPAGDRVSDVMVGSGETWSPIDEDATYKIVTNNYNRGGGDGYATFAEGANPYDFGPPLEQVLADYIEAEGGEYTPATQGRITVLD
;
A
#
# COMPACT_ATOMS: atom_id res chain seq x y z
N SER A 1 0.06 7.97 1.46
CA SER A 1 -0.38 9.22 0.81
C SER A 1 0.80 9.95 0.20
N ARG A 2 0.67 10.44 -1.01
CA ARG A 2 1.66 11.28 -1.71
C ARG A 2 0.99 12.54 -2.24
N ARG A 3 1.78 13.59 -2.51
CA ARG A 3 1.31 14.80 -3.16
C ARG A 3 2.15 15.12 -4.40
N GLY A 4 1.57 15.92 -5.30
CA GLY A 4 2.24 16.39 -6.51
C GLY A 4 2.32 15.35 -7.63
N ALA A 5 3.14 15.64 -8.63
CA ALA A 5 3.25 14.86 -9.87
C ALA A 5 4.12 13.58 -9.76
N GLY A 6 4.73 13.35 -8.61
CA GLY A 6 5.72 12.29 -8.41
C GLY A 6 7.15 12.80 -8.50
N LEU A 7 8.10 11.88 -8.45
CA LEU A 7 9.52 12.21 -8.62
C LEU A 7 9.82 12.55 -10.11
N PRO A 8 10.67 13.54 -10.38
CA PRO A 8 11.07 13.87 -11.75
C PRO A 8 11.96 12.77 -12.34
N GLU A 9 12.02 12.72 -13.67
CA GLU A 9 13.04 11.95 -14.39
C GLU A 9 14.41 12.61 -14.22
N GLY A 10 15.46 11.81 -14.08
CA GLY A 10 16.85 12.25 -13.91
C GLY A 10 17.28 12.33 -12.46
N THR A 11 18.12 13.30 -12.11
CA THR A 11 18.62 13.43 -10.74
C THR A 11 17.52 13.81 -9.77
N VAL A 12 17.32 12.96 -8.76
CA VAL A 12 16.35 13.17 -7.67
C VAL A 12 17.10 13.58 -6.40
N THR A 13 16.67 14.67 -5.80
CA THR A 13 17.20 15.17 -4.53
C THR A 13 16.30 14.73 -3.36
N LEU A 14 16.83 14.78 -2.13
CA LEU A 14 16.01 14.57 -0.92
C LEU A 14 14.86 15.60 -0.85
N GLY A 15 15.05 16.81 -1.36
CA GLY A 15 13.99 17.82 -1.45
C GLY A 15 12.82 17.39 -2.35
N ASP A 16 13.11 16.68 -3.44
CA ASP A 16 12.07 16.12 -4.32
C ASP A 16 11.29 15.01 -3.59
N VAL A 17 11.99 14.15 -2.85
CA VAL A 17 11.36 13.10 -2.03
C VAL A 17 10.44 13.71 -0.97
N LEU A 18 10.91 14.71 -0.24
CA LEU A 18 10.13 15.44 0.77
C LEU A 18 8.90 16.15 0.16
N SER A 19 9.02 16.63 -1.07
CA SER A 19 7.88 17.26 -1.77
C SER A 19 6.78 16.25 -2.13
N VAL A 20 7.15 15.01 -2.41
CA VAL A 20 6.21 13.92 -2.72
C VAL A 20 5.64 13.27 -1.45
N LEU A 21 6.42 13.19 -0.38
CA LEU A 21 6.06 12.62 0.93
C LEU A 21 6.06 13.68 2.04
N PRO A 22 5.19 14.71 1.97
CA PRO A 22 5.32 15.91 2.82
C PRO A 22 4.71 15.76 4.22
N PHE A 23 4.21 14.59 4.61
CA PHE A 23 3.36 14.44 5.80
C PHE A 23 4.11 14.00 7.05
N SER A 24 5.42 13.82 6.99
CA SER A 24 6.23 13.29 8.10
C SER A 24 5.70 11.97 8.66
N ASN A 25 5.13 11.14 7.80
CA ASN A 25 4.66 9.81 8.21
C ASN A 25 5.84 8.89 8.48
N THR A 26 5.68 8.01 9.46
CA THR A 26 6.62 6.94 9.75
C THR A 26 6.15 5.60 9.18
N LEU A 27 7.09 4.70 8.95
CA LEU A 27 6.78 3.32 8.68
C LEU A 27 6.11 2.69 9.91
N ALA A 28 5.02 2.00 9.70
CA ALA A 28 4.25 1.37 10.76
C ALA A 28 3.92 -0.08 10.39
N THR A 29 3.69 -0.91 11.41
CA THR A 29 3.27 -2.30 11.24
C THR A 29 2.07 -2.62 12.11
N VAL A 30 1.30 -3.61 11.69
CA VAL A 30 0.16 -4.15 12.42
C VAL A 30 -0.06 -5.60 11.98
N GLU A 31 -0.63 -6.42 12.83
CA GLU A 31 -1.04 -7.79 12.52
C GLU A 31 -2.56 -7.86 12.42
N ILE A 32 -3.06 -8.37 11.30
CA ILE A 32 -4.49 -8.49 11.00
C ILE A 32 -4.78 -9.85 10.36
N SER A 33 -6.03 -10.28 10.35
CA SER A 33 -6.46 -11.49 9.63
C SER A 33 -6.43 -11.29 8.11
N GLY A 34 -6.45 -12.40 7.35
CA GLY A 34 -6.59 -12.33 5.89
C GLY A 34 -7.93 -11.72 5.48
N ALA A 35 -9.01 -11.97 6.23
CA ALA A 35 -10.30 -11.32 6.03
C ALA A 35 -10.19 -9.79 6.17
N ASP A 36 -9.49 -9.29 7.18
CA ASP A 36 -9.24 -7.84 7.37
C ASP A 36 -8.36 -7.25 6.26
N VAL A 37 -7.44 -8.04 5.68
CA VAL A 37 -6.67 -7.60 4.50
C VAL A 37 -7.61 -7.38 3.31
N ILE A 38 -8.54 -8.30 3.05
CA ILE A 38 -9.53 -8.15 1.98
C ILE A 38 -10.41 -6.92 2.23
N GLU A 39 -10.90 -6.73 3.45
CA GLU A 39 -11.68 -5.54 3.81
C GLU A 39 -10.89 -4.23 3.61
N ALA A 40 -9.61 -4.23 3.96
CA ALA A 40 -8.74 -3.08 3.72
C ALA A 40 -8.57 -2.78 2.21
N LEU A 41 -8.45 -3.81 1.38
CA LEU A 41 -8.41 -3.65 -0.08
C LEU A 41 -9.74 -3.11 -0.62
N GLU A 42 -10.88 -3.61 -0.12
CA GLU A 42 -12.23 -3.10 -0.45
C GLU A 42 -12.36 -1.61 -0.10
N ASN A 43 -11.91 -1.21 1.09
CA ASN A 43 -11.85 0.22 1.44
C ASN A 43 -10.99 0.99 0.43
N GLY A 44 -9.83 0.44 0.05
CA GLY A 44 -8.91 1.07 -0.89
C GLY A 44 -9.52 1.36 -2.27
N VAL A 45 -10.38 0.46 -2.77
CA VAL A 45 -11.06 0.59 -4.06
C VAL A 45 -12.48 1.15 -3.98
N SER A 46 -12.95 1.52 -2.78
CA SER A 46 -14.35 1.91 -2.53
C SER A 46 -14.78 3.20 -3.23
N ASP A 47 -13.84 4.06 -3.61
CA ASP A 47 -14.11 5.41 -4.16
C ASP A 47 -13.17 5.74 -5.34
N ILE A 48 -12.94 4.73 -6.18
CA ILE A 48 -12.05 4.85 -7.35
C ILE A 48 -12.60 5.80 -8.41
N GLU A 49 -13.93 5.93 -8.50
CA GLU A 49 -14.62 6.81 -9.45
C GLU A 49 -14.25 8.28 -9.24
N ASN A 50 -14.00 8.65 -7.99
CA ASN A 50 -13.62 10.01 -7.61
C ASN A 50 -12.10 10.20 -7.51
N GLY A 51 -11.31 9.17 -7.82
CA GLY A 51 -9.85 9.22 -7.72
C GLY A 51 -9.36 9.40 -6.28
N ALA A 52 -10.06 8.81 -5.32
CA ALA A 52 -9.74 8.94 -3.89
C ALA A 52 -8.31 8.49 -3.57
N GLY A 53 -7.64 9.23 -2.69
CA GLY A 53 -6.25 9.01 -2.31
C GLY A 53 -5.99 7.72 -1.52
N ARG A 54 -7.04 7.00 -1.16
CA ARG A 54 -6.96 5.74 -0.40
C ARG A 54 -6.56 4.53 -1.25
N PHE A 55 -6.54 4.63 -2.58
CA PHE A 55 -6.18 3.52 -3.46
C PHE A 55 -4.78 2.98 -3.13
N PRO A 56 -4.63 1.68 -2.76
CA PRO A 56 -3.37 1.14 -2.30
C PRO A 56 -2.49 0.68 -3.47
N GLN A 57 -1.20 0.99 -3.38
CA GLN A 57 -0.16 0.27 -4.09
C GLN A 57 0.40 -0.80 -3.16
N VAL A 58 0.56 -2.03 -3.65
CA VAL A 58 0.85 -3.17 -2.81
C VAL A 58 2.17 -3.86 -3.17
N ALA A 59 2.79 -4.49 -2.17
CA ALA A 59 3.89 -5.44 -2.33
C ALA A 59 3.62 -6.66 -1.43
N GLY A 60 4.02 -7.85 -1.87
CA GLY A 60 3.66 -9.09 -1.18
C GLY A 60 2.20 -9.51 -1.36
N LEU A 61 1.44 -8.74 -2.13
CA LEU A 61 0.04 -8.97 -2.46
C LEU A 61 -0.18 -8.82 -3.96
N GLN A 62 -1.14 -9.60 -4.50
CA GLN A 62 -1.79 -9.36 -5.79
C GLN A 62 -3.30 -9.40 -5.58
N TYR A 63 -4.05 -8.60 -6.32
CA TYR A 63 -5.51 -8.66 -6.31
C TYR A 63 -6.10 -8.13 -7.60
N SER A 64 -7.33 -8.56 -7.89
CA SER A 64 -8.16 -8.04 -8.95
C SER A 64 -9.27 -7.18 -8.37
N TYR A 65 -9.77 -6.21 -9.12
CA TYR A 65 -10.98 -5.50 -8.75
C TYR A 65 -11.83 -5.12 -9.97
N SER A 66 -13.17 -5.08 -9.77
CA SER A 66 -14.14 -4.60 -10.74
C SER A 66 -14.58 -3.18 -10.39
N LYS A 67 -14.60 -2.28 -11.39
CA LYS A 67 -15.14 -0.92 -11.23
C LYS A 67 -16.66 -0.89 -11.27
N SER A 68 -17.27 -1.84 -11.97
CA SER A 68 -18.73 -1.94 -12.12
C SER A 68 -19.42 -2.54 -10.90
N ALA A 69 -18.69 -3.29 -10.07
CA ALA A 69 -19.21 -3.85 -8.84
C ALA A 69 -19.44 -2.76 -7.76
N PRO A 70 -20.42 -2.96 -6.85
CA PRO A 70 -20.65 -2.02 -5.75
C PRO A 70 -19.46 -1.97 -4.79
N ALA A 71 -19.25 -0.81 -4.14
CA ALA A 71 -18.23 -0.69 -3.10
C ALA A 71 -18.48 -1.71 -1.98
N GLY A 72 -17.43 -2.42 -1.58
CA GLY A 72 -17.47 -3.51 -0.62
C GLY A 72 -17.63 -4.91 -1.24
N ASP A 73 -17.70 -5.00 -2.58
CA ASP A 73 -17.79 -6.27 -3.34
C ASP A 73 -17.02 -6.15 -4.67
N ARG A 74 -15.90 -5.45 -4.64
CA ARG A 74 -15.07 -5.16 -5.82
C ARG A 74 -13.85 -6.06 -5.94
N VAL A 75 -13.31 -6.50 -4.81
CA VAL A 75 -12.02 -7.20 -4.73
C VAL A 75 -12.18 -8.69 -4.94
N SER A 76 -11.30 -9.27 -5.72
CA SER A 76 -11.22 -10.72 -5.94
C SER A 76 -9.78 -11.16 -6.16
N ASP A 77 -9.56 -12.47 -6.23
CA ASP A 77 -8.28 -13.11 -6.53
C ASP A 77 -7.11 -12.58 -5.69
N VAL A 78 -7.34 -12.40 -4.38
CA VAL A 78 -6.31 -11.93 -3.47
C VAL A 78 -5.28 -13.03 -3.24
N MET A 79 -4.04 -12.75 -3.64
CA MET A 79 -2.91 -13.67 -3.51
C MET A 79 -1.84 -13.04 -2.63
N VAL A 80 -1.15 -13.86 -1.85
CA VAL A 80 -0.01 -13.47 -1.02
C VAL A 80 1.25 -14.20 -1.48
N GLY A 81 2.38 -13.50 -1.50
CA GLY A 81 3.63 -14.11 -1.94
C GLY A 81 4.65 -13.13 -2.48
N SER A 82 5.66 -13.65 -3.15
CA SER A 82 6.72 -12.87 -3.79
C SER A 82 7.35 -13.63 -4.95
N GLY A 83 7.91 -12.90 -5.90
CA GLY A 83 8.56 -13.48 -7.08
C GLY A 83 7.57 -14.32 -7.89
N GLU A 84 7.86 -15.59 -8.07
CA GLU A 84 7.03 -16.55 -8.80
C GLU A 84 6.14 -17.42 -7.87
N THR A 85 6.22 -17.23 -6.56
CA THR A 85 5.51 -18.04 -5.57
C THR A 85 4.35 -17.24 -4.99
N TRP A 86 3.13 -17.54 -5.42
CA TRP A 86 1.88 -16.91 -4.98
C TRP A 86 0.88 -17.98 -4.54
N SER A 87 0.15 -17.69 -3.46
CA SER A 87 -0.95 -18.54 -2.98
C SER A 87 -2.15 -17.68 -2.62
N PRO A 88 -3.38 -18.21 -2.75
CA PRO A 88 -4.56 -17.51 -2.26
C PRO A 88 -4.39 -17.09 -0.81
N ILE A 89 -4.89 -15.89 -0.46
CA ILE A 89 -4.90 -15.46 0.93
C ILE A 89 -5.76 -16.41 1.78
N ASP A 90 -5.27 -16.76 2.94
CA ASP A 90 -6.04 -17.52 3.94
C ASP A 90 -6.69 -16.51 4.88
N GLU A 91 -8.03 -16.43 4.86
CA GLU A 91 -8.79 -15.44 5.62
C GLU A 91 -8.63 -15.60 7.14
N ASP A 92 -8.38 -16.81 7.62
CA ASP A 92 -8.18 -17.12 9.04
C ASP A 92 -6.73 -16.95 9.51
N ALA A 93 -5.77 -16.84 8.58
CA ALA A 93 -4.37 -16.65 8.93
C ALA A 93 -4.08 -15.19 9.34
N THR A 94 -3.05 -15.03 10.16
CA THR A 94 -2.57 -13.70 10.56
C THR A 94 -1.44 -13.23 9.65
N TYR A 95 -1.55 -12.00 9.15
CA TYR A 95 -0.56 -11.36 8.30
C TYR A 95 -0.02 -10.10 8.97
N LYS A 96 1.30 -9.93 8.90
CA LYS A 96 1.94 -8.66 9.29
C LYS A 96 1.91 -7.70 8.12
N ILE A 97 1.19 -6.60 8.29
CA ILE A 97 1.07 -5.52 7.32
C ILE A 97 2.09 -4.42 7.64
N VAL A 98 2.74 -3.92 6.61
CA VAL A 98 3.58 -2.73 6.66
C VAL A 98 2.86 -1.60 5.94
N THR A 99 2.71 -0.47 6.61
CA THR A 99 2.02 0.71 6.09
C THR A 99 2.63 1.97 6.71
N ASN A 100 1.97 3.11 6.63
CA ASN A 100 2.35 4.31 7.37
C ASN A 100 1.51 4.47 8.65
N ASN A 101 2.02 5.26 9.60
CA ASN A 101 1.35 5.49 10.89
C ASN A 101 -0.05 6.12 10.74
N TYR A 102 -0.30 6.94 9.72
CA TYR A 102 -1.61 7.54 9.47
C TYR A 102 -2.65 6.47 9.09
N ASN A 103 -2.34 5.60 8.12
CA ASN A 103 -3.26 4.53 7.72
C ASN A 103 -3.39 3.47 8.81
N ARG A 104 -2.27 3.13 9.51
CA ARG A 104 -2.31 2.22 10.66
C ARG A 104 -3.27 2.74 11.75
N GLY A 105 -3.37 4.04 11.96
CA GLY A 105 -4.30 4.67 12.88
C GLY A 105 -5.75 4.81 12.36
N GLY A 106 -6.11 4.20 11.22
CA GLY A 106 -7.44 4.27 10.61
C GLY A 106 -7.62 5.41 9.61
N GLY A 107 -6.56 6.13 9.27
CA GLY A 107 -6.61 7.17 8.25
C GLY A 107 -7.06 6.63 6.89
N ASP A 108 -7.71 7.47 6.09
CA ASP A 108 -8.29 7.11 4.79
C ASP A 108 -9.31 5.95 4.86
N GLY A 109 -9.89 5.68 6.05
CA GLY A 109 -10.91 4.66 6.27
C GLY A 109 -10.37 3.24 6.50
N TYR A 110 -9.06 3.07 6.72
CA TYR A 110 -8.45 1.77 7.03
C TYR A 110 -8.73 1.34 8.48
N ALA A 111 -10.00 1.08 8.82
CA ALA A 111 -10.45 0.74 10.18
C ALA A 111 -9.79 -0.56 10.69
N THR A 112 -9.68 -1.58 9.86
CA THR A 112 -9.06 -2.87 10.20
C THR A 112 -7.61 -2.72 10.67
N PHE A 113 -6.87 -1.73 10.14
CA PHE A 113 -5.50 -1.45 10.60
C PHE A 113 -5.48 -0.80 11.99
N ALA A 114 -6.50 0.01 12.34
CA ALA A 114 -6.59 0.61 13.66
C ALA A 114 -6.92 -0.42 14.75
N GLU A 115 -7.66 -1.46 14.40
CA GLU A 115 -8.14 -2.51 15.29
C GLU A 115 -7.19 -3.71 15.39
N GLY A 116 -6.18 -3.78 14.53
CA GLY A 116 -5.25 -4.90 14.46
C GLY A 116 -4.35 -5.05 15.69
N ALA A 117 -3.77 -6.25 15.81
CA ALA A 117 -2.89 -6.62 16.92
C ALA A 117 -1.44 -6.12 16.72
N ASN A 118 -0.69 -6.03 17.83
CA ASN A 118 0.73 -5.70 17.83
C ASN A 118 1.11 -4.47 17.00
N PRO A 119 0.40 -3.32 17.14
CA PRO A 119 0.67 -2.12 16.38
C PRO A 119 2.03 -1.52 16.73
N TYR A 120 2.75 -1.03 15.73
CA TYR A 120 4.01 -0.31 15.89
C TYR A 120 4.08 0.88 14.92
N ASP A 121 4.24 2.10 15.44
CA ASP A 121 4.19 3.34 14.65
C ASP A 121 5.53 4.08 14.56
N PHE A 122 6.56 3.57 15.22
CA PHE A 122 7.83 4.29 15.43
C PHE A 122 8.95 3.84 14.48
N GLY A 123 8.58 3.40 13.28
CA GLY A 123 9.56 3.12 12.23
C GLY A 123 10.21 4.40 11.67
N PRO A 124 11.17 4.26 10.76
CA PRO A 124 11.83 5.41 10.15
C PRO A 124 10.83 6.27 9.34
N PRO A 125 11.13 7.57 9.11
CA PRO A 125 10.36 8.43 8.23
C PRO A 125 10.25 7.86 6.81
N LEU A 126 9.09 7.97 6.16
CA LEU A 126 8.87 7.37 4.83
C LEU A 126 9.78 7.96 3.76
N GLU A 127 10.12 9.23 3.84
CA GLU A 127 11.06 9.87 2.94
C GLU A 127 12.47 9.26 3.05
N GLN A 128 12.89 8.88 4.26
CA GLN A 128 14.16 8.18 4.47
C GLN A 128 14.09 6.75 3.92
N VAL A 129 12.99 6.02 4.18
CA VAL A 129 12.77 4.67 3.64
C VAL A 129 12.85 4.66 2.12
N LEU A 130 12.26 5.66 1.45
CA LEU A 130 12.31 5.76 -0.01
C LEU A 130 13.72 6.08 -0.50
N ALA A 131 14.42 6.99 0.15
CA ALA A 131 15.80 7.33 -0.20
C ALA A 131 16.72 6.10 -0.05
N ASP A 132 16.65 5.42 1.10
CA ASP A 132 17.43 4.20 1.38
C ASP A 132 17.13 3.07 0.37
N TYR A 133 15.86 2.93 -0.04
CA TYR A 133 15.45 1.95 -1.06
C TYR A 133 16.12 2.25 -2.41
N ILE A 134 16.06 3.50 -2.87
CA ILE A 134 16.70 3.90 -4.15
C ILE A 134 18.21 3.67 -4.08
N GLU A 135 18.83 3.99 -2.96
CA GLU A 135 20.27 3.76 -2.72
C GLU A 135 20.63 2.26 -2.77
N ALA A 136 19.81 1.41 -2.15
CA ALA A 136 19.98 -0.03 -2.16
C ALA A 136 19.82 -0.65 -3.56
N GLU A 137 18.99 -0.06 -4.43
CA GLU A 137 18.87 -0.44 -5.85
C GLU A 137 20.06 0.03 -6.72
N GLY A 138 21.10 0.61 -6.12
CA GLY A 138 22.30 1.09 -6.80
C GLY A 138 22.29 2.58 -7.13
N GLY A 139 21.40 3.35 -6.52
CA GLY A 139 21.25 4.80 -6.74
C GLY A 139 20.47 5.18 -7.99
N GLU A 140 19.96 4.20 -8.73
CA GLU A 140 19.10 4.38 -9.88
C GLU A 140 17.84 3.52 -9.76
N TYR A 141 16.69 4.07 -10.13
CA TYR A 141 15.43 3.33 -10.10
C TYR A 141 14.62 3.61 -11.37
N THR A 142 14.31 2.56 -12.11
CA THR A 142 13.39 2.63 -13.25
C THR A 142 12.06 2.01 -12.84
N PRO A 143 10.97 2.81 -12.73
CA PRO A 143 9.68 2.28 -12.35
C PRO A 143 9.12 1.36 -13.45
N ALA A 144 8.54 0.24 -13.02
CA ALA A 144 7.87 -0.71 -13.89
C ALA A 144 6.57 -1.20 -13.25
N THR A 145 5.59 -1.53 -14.08
CA THR A 145 4.39 -2.23 -13.61
C THR A 145 4.71 -3.71 -13.43
N GLN A 146 4.34 -4.27 -12.30
CA GLN A 146 4.62 -5.67 -11.96
C GLN A 146 3.36 -6.56 -11.99
N GLY A 147 2.24 -6.03 -12.50
CA GLY A 147 0.99 -6.78 -12.64
C GLY A 147 0.34 -7.21 -11.32
N ARG A 148 0.65 -6.52 -10.21
CA ARG A 148 0.10 -6.88 -8.89
C ARG A 148 -1.36 -6.49 -8.70
N ILE A 149 -1.86 -5.56 -9.50
CA ILE A 149 -3.24 -5.07 -9.44
C ILE A 149 -3.86 -5.19 -10.81
N THR A 150 -4.95 -5.93 -10.90
CA THR A 150 -5.68 -6.16 -12.16
C THR A 150 -7.04 -5.50 -12.11
N VAL A 151 -7.37 -4.76 -13.15
CA VAL A 151 -8.72 -4.19 -13.35
C VAL A 151 -9.48 -5.15 -14.27
N LEU A 152 -10.67 -5.60 -13.85
CA LEU A 152 -11.46 -6.58 -14.58
C LEU A 152 -12.39 -5.95 -15.64
N ASP A 153 -12.77 -4.66 -15.47
CA ASP A 153 -13.71 -3.95 -16.35
C ASP A 153 -13.49 -2.41 -16.36
#